data_6aa647c72724205ebb9ebb4c1513b714
#
_entry.id   6aa647c72724205ebb9ebb4c1513b714
#
_cell.length_a   1.000
_cell.length_b   1.000
_cell.length_c   1.000
_cell.angle_alpha   90.00
_cell.angle_beta   90.00
_cell.angle_gamma   90.00
#
_symmetry.space_group_name_H-M   'P 1'
#
loop_
_entity.id
_entity.type
_entity.pdbx_description
1 polymer ?
#
loop_
_entity_poly.entity_id
_entity_poly.type
_entity_poly.pdbx_seq_one_letter_code
_entity_poly.pdbx_strand_id
1 'polypeptide(L)'
;LIALEDKGAAAQETHGWSRERVEAHPGLAARELCRLTGATVLLKGATTLIAEPQRPLVSVDGGPGWMASAGSGDVLAGILGAVLAGAAARWEQGAPDASGADPVLDALVDSVAAGVRLHALAGAYAAASPQGAGGAGTGGHPIAALDIAAALGPARLELNWLQAVPHA
;
A
#
# COMPACT_ATOMS: atom_id res chain seq x y z
N LEU A 1 4.14 8.98 -7.41
CA LEU A 1 4.91 8.83 -6.16
C LEU A 1 5.75 10.09 -5.99
N ILE A 2 5.32 11.01 -5.14
CA ILE A 2 6.14 12.19 -4.81
C ILE A 2 6.98 11.79 -3.60
N ALA A 3 8.25 11.51 -3.82
CA ALA A 3 9.22 11.38 -2.74
C ALA A 3 9.54 12.79 -2.23
N LEU A 4 9.25 13.07 -0.97
CA LEU A 4 9.75 14.25 -0.30
C LEU A 4 11.24 14.02 0.02
N GLU A 5 12.11 14.33 -0.93
CA GLU A 5 13.53 14.38 -0.68
C GLU A 5 13.88 15.65 0.10
N ASP A 6 14.56 15.45 1.23
CA ASP A 6 15.14 16.52 2.02
C ASP A 6 16.34 17.14 1.25
N LYS A 7 16.06 18.14 0.44
CA LYS A 7 17.08 19.02 -0.14
C LYS A 7 17.11 20.30 0.66
N GLY A 8 18.12 20.40 1.49
CA GLY A 8 18.39 21.58 2.31
C GLY A 8 18.24 22.90 1.55
N ALA A 9 17.67 23.88 2.22
CA ALA A 9 17.51 25.29 1.87
C ALA A 9 16.39 25.69 0.87
N ALA A 10 15.62 24.77 0.28
CA ALA A 10 14.42 25.14 -0.47
C ALA A 10 13.10 24.79 0.26
N ALA A 11 13.18 24.44 1.53
CA ALA A 11 12.07 23.94 2.35
C ALA A 11 11.10 25.05 2.84
N GLN A 12 10.96 26.16 2.13
CA GLN A 12 10.17 27.29 2.63
C GLN A 12 8.71 27.29 2.20
N GLU A 13 8.24 26.29 1.45
CA GLU A 13 6.83 26.21 1.01
C GLU A 13 6.14 24.86 1.27
N THR A 14 6.59 24.07 2.21
CA THR A 14 5.93 22.82 2.59
C THR A 14 4.75 23.02 3.57
N HIS A 15 4.06 24.17 3.54
CA HIS A 15 2.93 24.49 4.43
C HIS A 15 3.16 24.14 5.91
N GLY A 16 4.41 24.22 6.39
CA GLY A 16 4.77 23.94 7.79
C GLY A 16 4.81 22.43 8.15
N TRP A 17 4.89 21.53 7.18
CA TRP A 17 5.10 20.10 7.43
C TRP A 17 6.60 19.79 7.51
N SER A 18 7.07 19.41 8.71
CA SER A 18 8.39 18.80 8.90
C SER A 18 8.26 17.29 8.88
N ARG A 19 9.39 16.58 8.76
CA ARG A 19 9.42 15.12 8.83
C ARG A 19 8.81 14.61 10.14
N GLU A 20 9.20 15.20 11.28
CA GLU A 20 8.72 14.84 12.60
C GLU A 20 7.19 15.03 12.71
N ARG A 21 6.66 16.08 12.09
CA ARG A 21 5.22 16.34 12.07
C ARG A 21 4.48 15.33 11.20
N VAL A 22 5.04 14.92 10.07
CA VAL A 22 4.48 13.86 9.23
C VAL A 22 4.47 12.53 9.99
N GLU A 23 5.57 12.20 10.67
CA GLU A 23 5.69 10.97 11.45
C GLU A 23 4.73 10.96 12.65
N ALA A 24 4.51 12.11 13.30
CA ALA A 24 3.57 12.23 14.43
C ALA A 24 2.09 12.22 13.98
N HIS A 25 1.79 12.71 12.78
CA HIS A 25 0.42 12.86 12.29
C HIS A 25 0.25 12.40 10.84
N PRO A 26 0.57 11.13 10.53
CA PRO A 26 0.63 10.66 9.14
C PRO A 26 -0.72 10.75 8.42
N GLY A 27 -1.83 10.51 9.12
CA GLY A 27 -3.16 10.63 8.53
C GLY A 27 -3.52 12.06 8.13
N LEU A 28 -3.13 13.05 8.94
CA LEU A 28 -3.32 14.47 8.60
C LEU A 28 -2.44 14.88 7.43
N ALA A 29 -1.19 14.43 7.40
CA ALA A 29 -0.26 14.70 6.31
C ALA A 29 -0.77 14.13 4.98
N ALA A 30 -1.22 12.88 4.96
CA ALA A 30 -1.78 12.25 3.77
C ALA A 30 -3.03 13.00 3.26
N ARG A 31 -3.94 13.39 4.15
CA ARG A 31 -5.13 14.16 3.80
C ARG A 31 -4.80 15.54 3.26
N GLU A 32 -3.86 16.24 3.88
CA GLU A 32 -3.48 17.58 3.44
C GLU A 32 -2.82 17.54 2.06
N LEU A 33 -1.94 16.57 1.81
CA LEU A 33 -1.35 16.38 0.48
C LEU A 33 -2.41 16.02 -0.56
N CYS A 34 -3.35 15.15 -0.21
CA CYS A 34 -4.50 14.80 -1.05
C CYS A 34 -5.33 16.06 -1.39
N ARG A 35 -5.63 16.90 -0.40
CA ARG A 35 -6.38 18.14 -0.58
C ARG A 35 -5.65 19.14 -1.49
N LEU A 36 -4.33 19.27 -1.33
CA LEU A 36 -3.50 20.20 -2.12
C LEU A 36 -3.34 19.77 -3.56
N THR A 37 -3.25 18.47 -3.81
CA THR A 37 -2.97 17.92 -5.15
C THR A 37 -4.23 17.48 -5.89
N GLY A 38 -5.33 17.23 -5.20
CA GLY A 38 -6.51 16.59 -5.74
C GLY A 38 -6.30 15.10 -6.10
N ALA A 39 -5.12 14.56 -5.79
CA ALA A 39 -4.76 13.18 -6.11
C ALA A 39 -5.02 12.23 -4.94
N THR A 40 -5.26 10.97 -5.24
CA THR A 40 -5.19 9.89 -4.22
C THR A 40 -3.75 9.76 -3.73
N VAL A 41 -3.56 9.82 -2.42
CA VAL A 41 -2.25 9.77 -1.77
C VAL A 41 -2.10 8.47 -1.01
N LEU A 42 -1.03 7.74 -1.31
CA LEU A 42 -0.60 6.59 -0.54
C LEU A 42 0.64 6.98 0.27
N LEU A 43 0.50 6.99 1.59
CA LEU A 43 1.59 7.21 2.53
C LEU A 43 2.04 5.87 3.11
N LYS A 44 3.18 5.38 2.61
CA LYS A 44 3.75 4.09 3.05
C LYS A 44 4.41 4.21 4.43
N GLY A 45 4.12 3.27 5.31
CA GLY A 45 4.71 3.16 6.64
C GLY A 45 4.55 1.74 7.20
N ALA A 46 4.77 1.56 8.51
CA ALA A 46 4.39 0.33 9.22
C ALA A 46 2.89 0.05 9.04
N THR A 47 2.08 1.10 9.07
CA THR A 47 0.72 1.11 8.54
C THR A 47 0.72 2.02 7.32
N THR A 48 0.28 1.50 6.18
CA THR A 48 0.13 2.29 4.95
C THR A 48 -1.23 2.95 4.95
N LEU A 49 -1.26 4.25 4.66
CA LEU A 49 -2.48 5.06 4.64
C LEU A 49 -2.81 5.44 3.19
N ILE A 50 -4.09 5.35 2.84
CA ILE A 50 -4.62 5.77 1.55
C ILE A 50 -5.62 6.89 1.82
N ALA A 51 -5.32 8.08 1.33
CA ALA A 51 -6.18 9.25 1.41
C ALA A 51 -6.72 9.59 0.04
N GLU A 52 -8.01 9.80 -0.02
CA GLU A 52 -8.74 10.18 -1.20
C GLU A 52 -9.57 11.43 -0.95
N PRO A 53 -9.80 12.29 -1.97
CA PRO A 53 -10.65 13.46 -1.80
C PRO A 53 -12.04 13.06 -1.31
N GLN A 54 -12.52 13.70 -0.24
CA GLN A 54 -13.88 13.57 0.30
C GLN A 54 -14.27 12.16 0.80
N ARG A 55 -13.31 11.25 0.98
CA ARG A 55 -13.56 9.89 1.46
C ARG A 55 -12.89 9.60 2.80
N PRO A 56 -13.34 8.59 3.55
CA PRO A 56 -12.65 8.13 4.75
C PRO A 56 -11.21 7.71 4.42
N LEU A 57 -10.31 7.90 5.41
CA LEU A 57 -8.94 7.39 5.32
C LEU A 57 -8.95 5.87 5.44
N VAL A 58 -8.30 5.21 4.51
CA VAL A 58 -8.11 3.76 4.56
C VAL A 58 -6.74 3.46 5.12
N SER A 59 -6.66 2.52 6.07
CA SER A 59 -5.40 2.04 6.63
C SER A 59 -5.22 0.56 6.31
N VAL A 60 -4.01 0.21 5.90
CA VAL A 60 -3.64 -1.18 5.59
C VAL A 60 -2.35 -1.50 6.33
N ASP A 61 -2.30 -2.67 6.97
CA ASP A 61 -1.08 -3.15 7.60
C ASP A 61 0.05 -3.24 6.57
N GLY A 62 1.20 -2.68 6.89
CA GLY A 62 2.36 -2.59 6.00
C GLY A 62 3.22 -3.86 5.97
N GLY A 63 2.89 -4.86 6.78
CA GLY A 63 3.64 -6.11 6.88
C GLY A 63 4.82 -6.06 7.86
N PRO A 64 5.69 -7.08 7.87
CA PRO A 64 6.77 -7.21 8.84
C PRO A 64 7.82 -6.12 8.70
N GLY A 65 8.48 -5.78 9.83
CA GLY A 65 9.52 -4.75 9.88
C GLY A 65 10.72 -5.01 8.95
N TRP A 66 10.97 -6.26 8.58
CA TRP A 66 11.99 -6.64 7.60
C TRP A 66 11.79 -6.06 6.19
N MET A 67 10.59 -5.58 5.91
CA MET A 67 10.29 -4.88 4.65
C MET A 67 10.82 -3.44 4.61
N ALA A 68 11.43 -2.94 5.69
CA ALA A 68 12.14 -1.66 5.70
C ALA A 68 13.51 -1.75 4.98
N SER A 69 13.55 -2.42 3.84
CA SER A 69 14.72 -2.57 2.97
C SER A 69 14.64 -1.66 1.75
N ALA A 70 15.79 -1.24 1.25
CA ALA A 70 15.87 -0.42 0.03
C ALA A 70 15.21 -1.16 -1.15
N GLY A 71 14.42 -0.44 -1.96
CA GLY A 71 13.69 -1.00 -3.10
C GLY A 71 12.34 -1.64 -2.78
N SER A 72 11.99 -1.88 -1.52
CA SER A 72 10.67 -2.40 -1.12
C SER A 72 9.52 -1.52 -1.62
N GLY A 73 9.71 -0.19 -1.63
CA GLY A 73 8.76 0.75 -2.19
C GLY A 73 8.60 0.64 -3.71
N ASP A 74 9.68 0.32 -4.44
CA ASP A 74 9.65 0.14 -5.89
C ASP A 74 8.86 -1.14 -6.26
N VAL A 75 9.00 -2.20 -5.47
CA VAL A 75 8.18 -3.40 -5.62
C VAL A 75 6.70 -3.08 -5.42
N LEU A 76 6.35 -2.32 -4.37
CA LEU A 76 4.97 -1.85 -4.16
C LEU A 76 4.48 -1.02 -5.34
N ALA A 77 5.29 -0.09 -5.85
CA ALA A 77 4.91 0.73 -7.00
C ALA A 77 4.62 -0.11 -8.24
N GLY A 78 5.43 -1.15 -8.50
CA GLY A 78 5.20 -2.11 -9.58
C GLY A 78 3.89 -2.89 -9.41
N ILE A 79 3.61 -3.37 -8.20
CA ILE A 79 2.35 -4.04 -7.86
C ILE A 79 1.16 -3.12 -8.13
N LEU A 80 1.22 -1.89 -7.62
CA LEU A 80 0.14 -0.90 -7.80
C LEU A 80 -0.07 -0.57 -9.27
N GLY A 81 0.99 -0.39 -10.06
CA GLY A 81 0.89 -0.18 -11.49
C GLY A 81 0.15 -1.31 -12.20
N ALA A 82 0.47 -2.56 -11.89
CA ALA A 82 -0.21 -3.73 -12.48
C ALA A 82 -1.67 -3.84 -12.04
N VAL A 83 -1.96 -3.60 -10.76
CA VAL A 83 -3.33 -3.69 -10.21
C VAL A 83 -4.21 -2.58 -10.78
N LEU A 84 -3.69 -1.36 -10.86
CA LEU A 84 -4.41 -0.21 -11.42
C LEU A 84 -4.66 -0.36 -12.92
N ALA A 85 -3.69 -0.87 -13.68
CA ALA A 85 -3.89 -1.17 -15.10
C ALA A 85 -5.00 -2.23 -15.29
N GLY A 86 -5.01 -3.28 -14.45
CA GLY A 86 -6.07 -4.28 -14.47
C GLY A 86 -7.44 -3.72 -14.06
N ALA A 87 -7.49 -2.79 -13.12
CA ALA A 87 -8.72 -2.10 -12.73
C ALA A 87 -9.24 -1.22 -13.88
N ALA A 88 -8.36 -0.45 -14.51
CA ALA A 88 -8.70 0.39 -15.66
C ALA A 88 -9.25 -0.44 -16.84
N ALA A 89 -8.61 -1.57 -17.16
CA ALA A 89 -9.07 -2.46 -18.22
C ALA A 89 -10.47 -3.06 -17.94
N ARG A 90 -10.76 -3.40 -16.70
CA ARG A 90 -12.12 -3.87 -16.31
C ARG A 90 -13.15 -2.75 -16.43
N TRP A 91 -12.78 -1.53 -16.08
CA TRP A 91 -13.62 -0.37 -16.25
C TRP A 91 -14.01 -0.14 -17.73
N GLU A 92 -13.06 -0.18 -18.64
CA GLU A 92 -13.31 0.00 -20.08
C GLU A 92 -14.26 -1.06 -20.65
N GLN A 93 -14.36 -2.24 -20.01
CA GLN A 93 -15.20 -3.36 -20.43
C GLN A 93 -16.58 -3.39 -19.76
N GLY A 94 -16.79 -2.67 -18.67
CA GLY A 94 -18.02 -2.69 -17.88
C GLY A 94 -18.66 -1.32 -17.76
N ALA A 95 -19.93 -1.20 -18.09
CA ALA A 95 -20.67 0.04 -17.87
C ALA A 95 -20.80 0.35 -16.37
N PRO A 96 -20.70 1.62 -15.95
CA PRO A 96 -20.94 2.02 -14.57
C PRO A 96 -22.39 1.73 -14.19
N ASP A 97 -22.58 1.28 -12.94
CA ASP A 97 -23.92 1.19 -12.39
C ASP A 97 -24.45 2.59 -12.04
N ALA A 98 -25.76 2.75 -12.05
CA ALA A 98 -26.46 4.01 -11.85
C ALA A 98 -26.61 4.42 -10.37
N SER A 99 -25.84 3.86 -9.43
CA SER A 99 -26.02 4.02 -7.98
C SER A 99 -25.60 5.37 -7.40
N GLY A 100 -25.01 6.26 -8.22
CA GLY A 100 -24.61 7.62 -7.78
C GLY A 100 -23.37 7.65 -6.89
N ALA A 101 -22.84 6.54 -6.40
CA ALA A 101 -21.48 6.40 -5.96
C ALA A 101 -20.57 6.39 -7.20
N ASP A 102 -19.36 6.90 -7.10
CA ASP A 102 -18.40 6.75 -8.19
C ASP A 102 -17.76 5.36 -8.09
N PRO A 103 -18.30 4.32 -8.77
CA PRO A 103 -17.85 2.94 -8.62
C PRO A 103 -16.42 2.75 -9.09
N VAL A 104 -15.91 3.68 -9.89
CA VAL A 104 -14.51 3.71 -10.33
C VAL A 104 -13.60 4.02 -9.20
N LEU A 105 -13.96 5.05 -8.46
CA LEU A 105 -13.16 5.52 -7.34
C LEU A 105 -13.15 4.49 -6.23
N ASP A 106 -14.28 3.81 -5.95
CA ASP A 106 -14.36 2.72 -4.98
C ASP A 106 -13.48 1.54 -5.42
N ALA A 107 -13.61 1.11 -6.67
CA ALA A 107 -12.78 0.04 -7.23
C ALA A 107 -11.28 0.41 -7.27
N LEU A 108 -10.96 1.69 -7.39
CA LEU A 108 -9.58 2.18 -7.36
C LEU A 108 -8.97 2.03 -5.97
N VAL A 109 -9.66 2.51 -4.92
CA VAL A 109 -9.18 2.40 -3.53
C VAL A 109 -9.06 0.96 -3.10
N ASP A 110 -10.06 0.13 -3.40
CA ASP A 110 -10.03 -1.30 -3.10
C ASP A 110 -8.87 -1.99 -3.82
N SER A 111 -8.62 -1.62 -5.08
CA SER A 111 -7.50 -2.14 -5.85
C SER A 111 -6.14 -1.73 -5.25
N VAL A 112 -6.00 -0.47 -4.82
CA VAL A 112 -4.79 0.01 -4.14
C VAL A 112 -4.61 -0.70 -2.81
N ALA A 113 -5.66 -0.82 -2.00
CA ALA A 113 -5.61 -1.52 -0.71
C ALA A 113 -5.24 -3.00 -0.88
N ALA A 114 -5.81 -3.67 -1.90
CA ALA A 114 -5.45 -5.05 -2.25
C ALA A 114 -3.98 -5.17 -2.68
N GLY A 115 -3.46 -4.22 -3.46
CA GLY A 115 -2.05 -4.17 -3.84
C GLY A 115 -1.11 -4.00 -2.65
N VAL A 116 -1.46 -3.12 -1.69
CA VAL A 116 -0.72 -2.94 -0.44
C VAL A 116 -0.76 -4.24 0.39
N ARG A 117 -1.92 -4.88 0.50
CA ARG A 117 -2.07 -6.14 1.21
C ARG A 117 -1.25 -7.27 0.59
N LEU A 118 -1.25 -7.37 -0.74
CA LEU A 118 -0.43 -8.34 -1.47
C LEU A 118 1.06 -8.11 -1.21
N HIS A 119 1.52 -6.86 -1.23
CA HIS A 119 2.90 -6.51 -0.91
C HIS A 119 3.28 -6.89 0.53
N ALA A 120 2.42 -6.58 1.52
CA ALA A 120 2.64 -6.92 2.91
C ALA A 120 2.74 -8.44 3.12
N LEU A 121 1.84 -9.19 2.48
CA LEU A 121 1.80 -10.64 2.56
C LEU A 121 3.02 -11.28 1.88
N ALA A 122 3.42 -10.77 0.71
CA ALA A 122 4.65 -11.21 0.04
C ALA A 122 5.89 -10.97 0.92
N GLY A 123 5.95 -9.83 1.61
CA GLY A 123 7.01 -9.55 2.57
C GLY A 123 7.00 -10.53 3.75
N ALA A 124 5.83 -10.90 4.24
CA ALA A 124 5.69 -11.90 5.30
C ALA A 124 6.18 -13.28 4.84
N TYR A 125 5.82 -13.69 3.63
CA TYR A 125 6.32 -14.93 3.02
C TYR A 125 7.84 -14.91 2.83
N ALA A 126 8.37 -13.81 2.30
CA ALA A 126 9.80 -13.65 2.10
C ALA A 126 10.58 -13.71 3.42
N ALA A 127 10.04 -13.10 4.47
CA ALA A 127 10.67 -13.06 5.80
C ALA A 127 10.48 -14.34 6.61
N ALA A 128 9.56 -15.23 6.22
CA ALA A 128 9.33 -16.48 6.91
C ALA A 128 10.59 -17.36 6.85
N SER A 129 10.99 -17.93 7.98
CA SER A 129 12.13 -18.82 8.03
C SER A 129 11.86 -20.07 7.17
N PRO A 130 12.78 -20.46 6.27
CA PRO A 130 12.64 -21.70 5.50
C PRO A 130 12.49 -22.97 6.35
N GLN A 131 12.84 -22.86 7.63
CA GLN A 131 12.87 -23.98 8.57
C GLN A 131 11.61 -24.08 9.44
N GLY A 132 10.53 -23.37 9.14
CA GLY A 132 9.15 -23.60 9.64
C GLY A 132 8.98 -24.12 11.06
N ALA A 133 10.02 -24.13 11.86
CA ALA A 133 10.04 -24.76 13.18
C ALA A 133 9.55 -23.79 14.23
N GLY A 134 8.29 -23.93 14.53
CA GLY A 134 7.76 -23.85 15.86
C GLY A 134 8.24 -22.72 16.75
N GLY A 135 7.43 -21.71 16.88
CA GLY A 135 7.53 -20.75 17.94
C GLY A 135 6.73 -19.50 17.57
N ALA A 136 5.76 -19.16 18.39
CA ALA A 136 5.03 -17.90 18.33
C ALA A 136 5.98 -16.73 18.66
N GLY A 137 7.05 -16.59 17.88
CA GLY A 137 8.00 -15.51 17.95
C GLY A 137 7.94 -14.73 16.63
N THR A 138 8.15 -13.46 16.69
CA THR A 138 8.37 -12.50 15.61
C THR A 138 9.62 -12.83 14.74
N GLY A 139 9.94 -14.12 14.60
CA GLY A 139 11.12 -14.65 13.95
C GLY A 139 10.99 -14.69 12.45
N GLY A 140 11.34 -13.61 11.80
CA GLY A 140 11.68 -13.57 10.40
C GLY A 140 13.17 -13.37 10.22
N HIS A 141 13.64 -13.36 8.98
CA HIS A 141 15.01 -13.02 8.61
C HIS A 141 15.04 -11.77 7.72
N PRO A 142 16.18 -11.07 7.65
CA PRO A 142 16.36 -9.94 6.74
C PRO A 142 16.06 -10.34 5.29
N ILE A 143 15.36 -9.47 4.57
CA ILE A 143 14.99 -9.67 3.18
C ILE A 143 15.41 -8.50 2.30
N ALA A 144 15.70 -8.77 1.04
CA ALA A 144 15.86 -7.78 0.01
C ALA A 144 14.53 -7.55 -0.75
N ALA A 145 14.46 -6.46 -1.50
CA ALA A 145 13.28 -6.15 -2.31
C ALA A 145 12.93 -7.27 -3.32
N LEU A 146 13.92 -7.93 -3.89
CA LEU A 146 13.71 -9.03 -4.82
C LEU A 146 13.08 -10.28 -4.17
N ASP A 147 13.33 -10.49 -2.88
CA ASP A 147 12.71 -11.59 -2.14
C ASP A 147 11.19 -11.37 -2.02
N ILE A 148 10.78 -10.10 -1.82
CA ILE A 148 9.36 -9.72 -1.81
C ILE A 148 8.74 -9.99 -3.19
N ALA A 149 9.44 -9.60 -4.26
CA ALA A 149 8.96 -9.81 -5.63
C ALA A 149 8.83 -11.33 -5.95
N ALA A 150 9.78 -12.14 -5.52
CA ALA A 150 9.75 -13.60 -5.71
C ALA A 150 8.60 -14.27 -4.93
N ALA A 151 8.20 -13.70 -3.79
CA ALA A 151 7.12 -14.21 -2.95
C ALA A 151 5.70 -13.80 -3.38
N LEU A 152 5.54 -13.00 -4.44
CA LEU A 152 4.22 -12.54 -4.90
C LEU A 152 3.29 -13.70 -5.33
N GLY A 153 3.83 -14.75 -5.93
CA GLY A 153 3.05 -15.91 -6.35
C GLY A 153 2.32 -16.59 -5.19
N PRO A 154 3.03 -17.08 -4.17
CA PRO A 154 2.43 -17.66 -2.96
C PRO A 154 1.47 -16.70 -2.25
N ALA A 155 1.84 -15.42 -2.08
CA ALA A 155 1.02 -14.42 -1.44
C ALA A 155 -0.33 -14.21 -2.16
N ARG A 156 -0.33 -14.20 -3.49
CA ARG A 156 -1.54 -14.08 -4.30
C ARG A 156 -2.48 -15.28 -4.10
N LEU A 157 -1.94 -16.48 -4.03
CA LEU A 157 -2.75 -17.68 -3.81
C LEU A 157 -3.47 -17.63 -2.47
N GLU A 158 -2.81 -17.17 -1.42
CA GLU A 158 -3.43 -16.98 -0.10
C GLU A 158 -4.53 -15.93 -0.12
N LEU A 159 -4.32 -14.79 -0.77
CA LEU A 159 -5.37 -13.77 -0.91
C LEU A 159 -6.62 -14.31 -1.61
N ASN A 160 -6.46 -15.07 -2.68
CA ASN A 160 -7.59 -15.68 -3.38
C ASN A 160 -8.34 -16.66 -2.48
N TRP A 161 -7.62 -17.44 -1.65
CA TRP A 161 -8.25 -18.36 -0.70
C TRP A 161 -9.05 -17.62 0.37
N LEU A 162 -8.51 -16.53 0.94
CA LEU A 162 -9.20 -15.72 1.95
C LEU A 162 -10.48 -15.08 1.42
N GLN A 163 -10.54 -14.75 0.13
CA GLN A 163 -11.74 -14.21 -0.52
C GLN A 163 -12.78 -15.30 -0.84
N ALA A 164 -12.35 -16.54 -0.98
CA ALA A 164 -13.23 -17.66 -1.31
C ALA A 164 -13.93 -18.29 -0.08
N VAL A 165 -13.49 -17.95 1.14
CA VAL A 165 -14.12 -18.44 2.38
C VAL A 165 -15.37 -17.61 2.66
N PRO A 166 -16.58 -18.20 2.67
CA PRO A 166 -17.79 -17.48 3.04
C PRO A 166 -17.65 -16.97 4.47
N HIS A 167 -17.92 -15.69 4.70
CA HIS A 167 -18.03 -15.14 6.04
C HIS A 167 -19.27 -15.75 6.69
N ALA A 168 -19.04 -16.62 7.70
CA ALA A 168 -20.11 -17.25 8.49
C ALA A 168 -20.68 -16.24 9.49
#